data_8480c263d68d52fb801ac43f8c7a342e
#
_entry.id   8480c263d68d52fb801ac43f8c7a342e
#
_cell.length_a   1.000
_cell.length_b   1.000
_cell.length_c   1.000
_cell.angle_alpha   90.00
_cell.angle_beta   90.00
_cell.angle_gamma   90.00
#
_symmetry.space_group_name_H-M   'P 1'
#
loop_
_entity.id
_entity.type
_entity.pdbx_description
1 polymer ?
#
loop_
_entity_poly.entity_id
_entity_poly.type
_entity_poly.pdbx_seq_one_letter_code
_entity_poly.pdbx_strand_id
1 'polypeptide(L)'
;MAARQTVLRAAARQCRSNLQRSSITSYSQPPVLQFSRNVSSSNETTTSNNNAAGSERTTHFGFQTVPESQKAGRVADVFHNVAETYDKMNDLMSFGWHRVWKDHFVRTLNPGLSSDPLKPSPQHILDVAGGTGDIAFRMLHNAHVLNANPNVRVTISDINASMLAVGRARAEATLPPAQLSALSFLEADATDFLAPNSSATPRHNVPAPGSLDLYTVAFGIRNFTDIPAALREAYRALRPGGVFACLEFSKADKHPLFNAVYKRWSFGAIPLIGQLVAGDRDSYQYLVESIERFPSQEEFRDMIVDAGFEVSGDGYEDLTGGVAAIHKGVKPLDG
;
A
#
# COMPACT_ATOMS: atom_id res chain seq x y z
N MET A 1 -34.92 13.42 26.52
CA MET A 1 -33.87 14.05 25.71
C MET A 1 -32.86 14.92 26.47
N ALA A 2 -33.12 15.29 27.72
CA ALA A 2 -32.22 16.18 28.49
C ALA A 2 -31.02 15.51 29.17
N ALA A 3 -31.03 14.21 29.41
CA ALA A 3 -29.95 13.51 30.15
C ALA A 3 -28.69 13.20 29.33
N ARG A 4 -28.73 13.24 27.99
CA ARG A 4 -27.55 12.98 27.12
C ARG A 4 -26.61 14.19 26.87
N GLN A 5 -27.12 15.41 27.14
CA GLN A 5 -26.30 16.62 26.95
C GLN A 5 -25.40 16.94 28.14
N THR A 6 -25.66 16.40 29.31
CA THR A 6 -24.89 16.70 30.53
C THR A 6 -23.58 15.90 30.60
N VAL A 7 -23.53 14.70 30.03
CA VAL A 7 -22.33 13.84 30.06
C VAL A 7 -21.22 14.35 29.07
N LEU A 8 -21.61 14.95 27.97
CA LEU A 8 -20.65 15.50 26.98
C LEU A 8 -19.96 16.81 27.43
N ARG A 9 -20.56 17.55 28.40
CA ARG A 9 -19.93 18.76 28.92
C ARG A 9 -18.96 18.52 30.08
N ALA A 10 -19.01 17.39 30.73
CA ALA A 10 -18.07 17.02 31.79
C ALA A 10 -16.72 16.54 31.26
N ALA A 11 -16.70 15.83 30.13
CA ALA A 11 -15.45 15.33 29.50
C ALA A 11 -14.58 16.44 28.93
N ALA A 12 -15.15 17.56 28.47
CA ALA A 12 -14.41 18.67 27.87
C ALA A 12 -13.70 19.60 28.88
N ARG A 13 -13.99 19.49 30.17
CA ARG A 13 -13.35 20.31 31.23
C ARG A 13 -12.11 19.66 31.84
N GLN A 14 -11.94 18.37 31.74
CA GLN A 14 -10.80 17.64 32.35
C GLN A 14 -9.55 17.62 31.46
N CYS A 15 -9.64 18.02 30.19
CA CYS A 15 -8.52 18.02 29.25
C CYS A 15 -7.72 19.35 29.23
N ARG A 16 -8.11 20.38 30.02
CA ARG A 16 -7.43 21.68 30.03
C ARG A 16 -6.49 21.95 31.20
N SER A 17 -6.35 21.04 32.18
CA SER A 17 -5.57 21.29 33.40
C SER A 17 -4.18 20.64 33.46
N ASN A 18 -3.72 19.90 32.44
CA ASN A 18 -2.43 19.18 32.49
C ASN A 18 -1.35 19.71 31.52
N LEU A 19 -1.49 20.95 31.03
CA LEU A 19 -0.47 21.58 30.19
C LEU A 19 0.15 22.79 30.93
N GLN A 20 0.88 22.53 32.02
CA GLN A 20 1.89 23.48 32.56
C GLN A 20 2.79 22.76 33.54
N ARG A 21 4.02 22.57 33.13
CA ARG A 21 5.28 22.36 33.86
C ARG A 21 6.07 21.13 33.41
N SER A 22 6.99 21.32 32.50
CA SER A 22 8.30 20.66 32.60
C SER A 22 9.36 21.54 31.89
N SER A 23 10.33 21.86 32.66
CA SER A 23 11.48 22.76 32.42
C SER A 23 12.42 22.19 31.37
N ILE A 24 12.91 23.10 30.53
CA ILE A 24 13.96 22.93 29.51
C ILE A 24 15.28 22.59 30.19
N THR A 25 15.84 21.42 29.89
CA THR A 25 17.23 21.10 30.19
C THR A 25 17.99 21.11 28.85
N SER A 26 18.91 22.06 28.73
CA SER A 26 19.80 22.23 27.58
C SER A 26 20.83 21.11 27.54
N TYR A 27 20.86 20.34 26.45
CA TYR A 27 21.94 19.40 26.12
C TYR A 27 22.94 20.08 25.20
N SER A 28 24.19 20.13 25.65
CA SER A 28 25.36 20.60 24.90
C SER A 28 25.84 19.54 23.93
N GLN A 29 26.11 19.95 22.68
CA GLN A 29 26.68 19.12 21.63
C GLN A 29 28.16 18.78 21.90
N PRO A 30 28.65 17.57 21.54
CA PRO A 30 30.07 17.24 21.57
C PRO A 30 30.80 17.80 20.33
N PRO A 31 32.13 18.05 20.41
CA PRO A 31 32.89 18.73 19.37
C PRO A 31 33.16 17.85 18.16
N VAL A 32 33.05 18.45 16.98
CA VAL A 32 33.38 17.88 15.68
C VAL A 32 34.90 17.85 15.52
N LEU A 33 35.49 16.69 15.37
CA LEU A 33 36.89 16.50 15.00
C LEU A 33 37.07 16.71 13.49
N GLN A 34 37.76 17.80 13.10
CA GLN A 34 38.19 18.04 11.74
C GLN A 34 39.45 17.22 11.44
N PHE A 35 39.35 16.31 10.48
CA PHE A 35 40.54 15.67 9.88
C PHE A 35 40.95 16.42 8.61
N SER A 36 42.09 17.13 8.70
CA SER A 36 42.76 17.71 7.51
C SER A 36 43.54 16.61 6.77
N ARG A 37 43.25 16.37 5.52
CA ARG A 37 44.06 15.58 4.62
C ARG A 37 44.86 16.49 3.71
N ASN A 38 46.19 16.40 3.81
CA ASN A 38 47.16 16.95 2.87
C ASN A 38 47.04 16.23 1.51
N VAL A 39 46.86 17.01 0.46
CA VAL A 39 46.92 16.54 -0.94
C VAL A 39 48.27 16.94 -1.54
N SER A 40 49.09 15.96 -1.86
CA SER A 40 50.24 16.14 -2.74
C SER A 40 49.78 16.07 -4.20
N SER A 41 50.09 17.10 -4.96
CA SER A 41 49.86 17.19 -6.39
C SER A 41 50.88 16.36 -7.18
N SER A 42 50.40 15.48 -8.03
CA SER A 42 51.15 15.00 -9.22
C SER A 42 50.24 15.13 -10.45
N ASN A 43 50.69 15.99 -11.38
CA ASN A 43 50.09 16.19 -12.68
C ASN A 43 50.32 14.96 -13.57
N GLU A 44 49.27 14.30 -14.00
CA GLU A 44 49.27 13.50 -15.22
C GLU A 44 48.07 13.90 -16.08
N THR A 45 48.38 14.44 -17.26
CA THR A 45 47.43 14.82 -18.29
C THR A 45 46.95 13.54 -18.99
N THR A 46 45.72 13.13 -18.69
CA THR A 46 45.04 12.10 -19.45
C THR A 46 43.74 12.67 -20.02
N THR A 47 43.69 12.70 -21.35
CA THR A 47 42.49 13.04 -22.11
C THR A 47 41.34 12.11 -21.73
N SER A 48 40.37 12.61 -20.96
CA SER A 48 39.17 11.87 -20.64
C SER A 48 38.07 12.17 -21.66
N ASN A 49 37.75 11.16 -22.45
CA ASN A 49 36.47 11.07 -23.14
C ASN A 49 35.34 11.05 -22.10
N ASN A 50 34.61 12.16 -21.96
CA ASN A 50 33.39 12.22 -21.18
C ASN A 50 32.25 11.49 -21.88
N ASN A 51 32.16 10.17 -21.67
CA ASN A 51 30.89 9.49 -21.72
C ASN A 51 30.33 9.47 -20.27
N ALA A 52 29.53 10.48 -19.91
CA ALA A 52 28.69 10.43 -18.71
C ALA A 52 27.54 9.44 -18.97
N ALA A 53 27.81 8.14 -18.83
CA ALA A 53 26.77 7.15 -18.60
C ALA A 53 26.19 7.47 -17.21
N GLY A 54 25.00 8.04 -17.17
CA GLY A 54 24.26 8.24 -15.93
C GLY A 54 24.19 6.89 -15.19
N SER A 55 24.62 6.85 -13.92
CA SER A 55 24.52 5.63 -13.13
C SER A 55 23.04 5.23 -13.05
N GLU A 56 22.69 4.09 -13.62
CA GLU A 56 21.35 3.53 -13.56
C GLU A 56 20.93 3.41 -12.08
N ARG A 57 19.76 3.92 -11.75
CA ARG A 57 19.23 3.82 -10.39
C ARG A 57 19.05 2.35 -10.03
N THR A 58 19.41 2.00 -8.80
CA THR A 58 19.26 0.63 -8.31
C THR A 58 18.16 0.58 -7.24
N THR A 59 17.46 -0.54 -7.19
CA THR A 59 16.42 -0.86 -6.22
C THR A 59 16.65 -2.27 -5.69
N HIS A 60 15.73 -2.78 -4.88
CA HIS A 60 15.82 -4.15 -4.35
C HIS A 60 14.76 -5.05 -4.98
N PHE A 61 15.12 -6.33 -5.16
CA PHE A 61 14.22 -7.43 -5.51
C PHE A 61 14.48 -8.53 -4.47
N GLY A 62 13.63 -8.63 -3.45
CA GLY A 62 13.98 -9.35 -2.23
C GLY A 62 15.27 -8.80 -1.64
N PHE A 63 16.24 -9.67 -1.34
CA PHE A 63 17.56 -9.27 -0.82
C PHE A 63 18.58 -8.91 -1.91
N GLN A 64 18.23 -9.07 -3.20
CA GLN A 64 19.10 -8.70 -4.30
C GLN A 64 18.99 -7.21 -4.63
N THR A 65 20.14 -6.58 -4.96
CA THR A 65 20.15 -5.25 -5.57
C THR A 65 20.06 -5.42 -7.08
N VAL A 66 19.09 -4.75 -7.70
CA VAL A 66 18.83 -4.84 -9.15
C VAL A 66 18.68 -3.44 -9.75
N PRO A 67 18.94 -3.26 -11.05
CA PRO A 67 18.56 -2.03 -11.75
C PRO A 67 17.06 -1.77 -11.62
N GLU A 68 16.68 -0.51 -11.42
CA GLU A 68 15.29 -0.09 -11.28
C GLU A 68 14.44 -0.49 -12.49
N SER A 69 15.02 -0.38 -13.69
CA SER A 69 14.41 -0.80 -14.95
C SER A 69 14.05 -2.28 -15.03
N GLN A 70 14.71 -3.15 -14.25
CA GLN A 70 14.47 -4.60 -14.26
C GLN A 70 13.49 -5.07 -13.19
N LYS A 71 13.24 -4.26 -12.13
CA LYS A 71 12.41 -4.71 -10.99
C LYS A 71 10.99 -5.06 -11.43
N ALA A 72 10.35 -4.18 -12.19
CA ALA A 72 8.95 -4.39 -12.61
C ALA A 72 8.79 -5.69 -13.42
N GLY A 73 9.71 -5.97 -14.35
CA GLY A 73 9.70 -7.22 -15.13
C GLY A 73 9.86 -8.47 -14.25
N ARG A 74 10.85 -8.47 -13.34
CA ARG A 74 11.06 -9.60 -12.42
C ARG A 74 9.88 -9.83 -11.48
N VAL A 75 9.26 -8.77 -10.98
CA VAL A 75 8.03 -8.84 -10.16
C VAL A 75 6.89 -9.42 -11.01
N ALA A 76 6.73 -8.96 -12.25
CA ALA A 76 5.70 -9.48 -13.15
C ALA A 76 5.87 -10.98 -13.41
N ASP A 77 7.10 -11.48 -13.60
CA ASP A 77 7.40 -12.91 -13.78
C ASP A 77 6.99 -13.74 -12.56
N VAL A 78 7.32 -13.28 -11.34
CA VAL A 78 6.89 -13.92 -10.09
C VAL A 78 5.37 -14.03 -10.04
N PHE A 79 4.65 -12.93 -10.28
CA PHE A 79 3.20 -12.93 -10.19
C PHE A 79 2.51 -13.65 -11.36
N HIS A 80 3.13 -13.71 -12.53
CA HIS A 80 2.64 -14.54 -13.64
C HIS A 80 2.63 -16.01 -13.27
N ASN A 81 3.71 -16.50 -12.68
CA ASN A 81 3.86 -17.91 -12.29
C ASN A 81 2.90 -18.33 -11.16
N VAL A 82 2.51 -17.39 -10.29
CA VAL A 82 1.66 -17.69 -9.13
C VAL A 82 0.22 -17.15 -9.26
N ALA A 83 -0.16 -16.57 -10.41
CA ALA A 83 -1.47 -15.93 -10.58
C ALA A 83 -2.66 -16.84 -10.22
N GLU A 84 -2.62 -18.12 -10.63
CA GLU A 84 -3.66 -19.10 -10.32
C GLU A 84 -3.59 -19.62 -8.87
N THR A 85 -2.44 -19.54 -8.23
CA THR A 85 -2.18 -20.05 -6.88
C THR A 85 -1.99 -18.94 -5.84
N TYR A 86 -2.17 -17.69 -6.24
CA TYR A 86 -1.93 -16.49 -5.40
C TYR A 86 -2.67 -16.55 -4.06
N ASP A 87 -3.95 -16.94 -4.06
CA ASP A 87 -4.74 -17.07 -2.84
C ASP A 87 -4.19 -18.18 -1.94
N LYS A 88 -3.74 -19.32 -2.51
CA LYS A 88 -3.12 -20.42 -1.75
C LYS A 88 -1.81 -19.99 -1.09
N MET A 89 -1.05 -19.17 -1.79
CA MET A 89 0.20 -18.61 -1.28
C MET A 89 -0.06 -17.64 -0.10
N ASN A 90 -1.04 -16.75 -0.23
CA ASN A 90 -1.46 -15.87 0.86
C ASN A 90 -2.03 -16.66 2.05
N ASP A 91 -2.82 -17.73 1.80
CA ASP A 91 -3.28 -18.65 2.83
C ASP A 91 -2.10 -19.25 3.60
N LEU A 92 -1.07 -19.71 2.90
CA LEU A 92 0.10 -20.31 3.52
C LEU A 92 0.89 -19.30 4.37
N MET A 93 1.12 -18.10 3.84
CA MET A 93 1.87 -17.04 4.51
C MET A 93 1.16 -16.51 5.76
N SER A 94 -0.16 -16.52 5.76
CA SER A 94 -1.00 -15.94 6.82
C SER A 94 -1.78 -16.97 7.64
N PHE A 95 -1.61 -18.26 7.41
CA PHE A 95 -2.49 -19.32 7.97
C PHE A 95 -3.98 -19.04 7.69
N GLY A 96 -4.30 -18.48 6.51
CA GLY A 96 -5.65 -18.11 6.11
C GLY A 96 -6.17 -16.78 6.70
N TRP A 97 -5.42 -16.14 7.61
CA TRP A 97 -5.82 -14.86 8.23
C TRP A 97 -5.97 -13.72 7.24
N HIS A 98 -5.27 -13.76 6.08
CA HIS A 98 -5.41 -12.71 5.07
C HIS A 98 -6.87 -12.48 4.64
N ARG A 99 -7.71 -13.52 4.67
CA ARG A 99 -9.15 -13.42 4.33
C ARG A 99 -9.89 -12.57 5.35
N VAL A 100 -9.62 -12.81 6.64
CA VAL A 100 -10.19 -12.03 7.75
C VAL A 100 -9.69 -10.58 7.70
N TRP A 101 -8.41 -10.38 7.42
CA TRP A 101 -7.84 -9.04 7.28
C TRP A 101 -8.45 -8.25 6.11
N LYS A 102 -8.66 -8.90 4.96
CA LYS A 102 -9.34 -8.30 3.80
C LYS A 102 -10.79 -7.90 4.12
N ASP A 103 -11.54 -8.77 4.83
CA ASP A 103 -12.90 -8.45 5.29
C ASP A 103 -12.91 -7.29 6.28
N HIS A 104 -11.97 -7.27 7.22
CA HIS A 104 -11.82 -6.19 8.17
C HIS A 104 -11.43 -4.88 7.47
N PHE A 105 -10.48 -4.91 6.55
CA PHE A 105 -10.05 -3.78 5.76
C PHE A 105 -11.23 -3.12 5.03
N VAL A 106 -11.97 -3.88 4.25
CA VAL A 106 -13.15 -3.36 3.53
C VAL A 106 -14.22 -2.84 4.49
N ARG A 107 -14.47 -3.53 5.61
CA ARG A 107 -15.43 -3.09 6.63
C ARG A 107 -15.02 -1.76 7.28
N THR A 108 -13.73 -1.53 7.55
CA THR A 108 -13.24 -0.28 8.15
C THR A 108 -13.28 0.90 7.17
N LEU A 109 -13.22 0.65 5.87
CA LEU A 109 -13.39 1.65 4.82
C LEU A 109 -14.86 1.92 4.52
N ASN A 110 -15.70 0.89 4.70
CA ASN A 110 -17.15 0.93 4.54
C ASN A 110 -17.60 1.63 3.23
N PRO A 111 -17.12 1.18 2.05
CA PRO A 111 -17.46 1.80 0.79
C PRO A 111 -18.97 1.80 0.55
N GLY A 112 -19.48 2.88 -0.05
CA GLY A 112 -20.90 3.04 -0.31
C GLY A 112 -21.68 3.63 0.87
N LEU A 113 -21.07 3.82 2.05
CA LEU A 113 -21.74 4.50 3.16
C LEU A 113 -22.13 5.91 2.73
N SER A 114 -23.40 6.25 2.90
CA SER A 114 -23.95 7.57 2.59
C SER A 114 -24.69 8.14 3.82
N SER A 115 -24.60 9.45 4.00
CA SER A 115 -25.35 10.17 5.03
C SER A 115 -26.85 10.19 4.75
N ASP A 116 -27.25 10.07 3.48
CA ASP A 116 -28.64 9.95 3.04
C ASP A 116 -28.84 8.62 2.28
N PRO A 117 -29.44 7.60 2.92
CA PRO A 117 -29.70 6.31 2.27
C PRO A 117 -30.67 6.39 1.09
N LEU A 118 -31.51 7.44 1.02
CA LEU A 118 -32.48 7.62 -0.06
C LEU A 118 -31.86 8.28 -1.31
N LYS A 119 -30.71 8.95 -1.12
CA LYS A 119 -29.92 9.55 -2.20
C LYS A 119 -28.45 9.25 -1.99
N PRO A 120 -28.04 7.99 -2.17
CA PRO A 120 -26.67 7.61 -1.92
C PRO A 120 -25.72 8.32 -2.90
N SER A 121 -24.69 8.96 -2.35
CA SER A 121 -23.68 9.68 -3.13
C SER A 121 -22.84 8.71 -3.98
N PRO A 122 -22.50 9.10 -5.22
CA PRO A 122 -21.56 8.33 -6.02
C PRO A 122 -20.18 8.30 -5.35
N GLN A 123 -19.49 7.16 -5.50
CA GLN A 123 -18.10 7.01 -5.07
C GLN A 123 -17.30 6.35 -6.18
N HIS A 124 -16.11 6.89 -6.44
CA HIS A 124 -15.14 6.34 -7.38
C HIS A 124 -13.95 5.78 -6.59
N ILE A 125 -13.71 4.50 -6.73
CA ILE A 125 -12.66 3.76 -6.02
C ILE A 125 -11.65 3.24 -7.03
N LEU A 126 -10.36 3.41 -6.75
CA LEU A 126 -9.27 2.77 -7.47
C LEU A 126 -8.59 1.75 -6.56
N ASP A 127 -8.62 0.48 -6.95
CA ASP A 127 -7.95 -0.63 -6.27
C ASP A 127 -6.68 -0.96 -7.04
N VAL A 128 -5.55 -0.50 -6.54
CA VAL A 128 -4.23 -0.58 -7.20
C VAL A 128 -3.48 -1.82 -6.73
N ALA A 129 -2.74 -2.45 -7.65
CA ALA A 129 -2.24 -3.80 -7.51
C ALA A 129 -3.39 -4.77 -7.15
N GLY A 130 -4.57 -4.50 -7.72
CA GLY A 130 -5.81 -5.22 -7.41
C GLY A 130 -5.88 -6.63 -8.04
N GLY A 131 -5.04 -6.90 -9.03
CA GLY A 131 -4.79 -8.23 -9.59
C GLY A 131 -6.05 -8.99 -9.96
N THR A 132 -6.30 -10.07 -9.23
CA THR A 132 -7.47 -10.96 -9.42
C THR A 132 -8.80 -10.39 -8.91
N GLY A 133 -8.81 -9.18 -8.35
CA GLY A 133 -10.01 -8.42 -7.99
C GLY A 133 -10.64 -8.72 -6.64
N ASP A 134 -9.97 -9.45 -5.76
CA ASP A 134 -10.56 -9.91 -4.49
C ASP A 134 -11.04 -8.76 -3.60
N ILE A 135 -10.25 -7.68 -3.49
CA ILE A 135 -10.65 -6.48 -2.71
C ILE A 135 -11.76 -5.72 -3.41
N ALA A 136 -11.64 -5.49 -4.72
CA ALA A 136 -12.65 -4.78 -5.50
C ALA A 136 -14.03 -5.45 -5.42
N PHE A 137 -14.08 -6.80 -5.47
CA PHE A 137 -15.35 -7.53 -5.37
C PHE A 137 -15.96 -7.41 -3.98
N ARG A 138 -15.15 -7.45 -2.92
CA ARG A 138 -15.60 -7.20 -1.54
C ARG A 138 -16.13 -5.78 -1.36
N MET A 139 -15.47 -4.78 -1.98
CA MET A 139 -15.92 -3.39 -1.96
C MET A 139 -17.26 -3.22 -2.68
N LEU A 140 -17.43 -3.80 -3.86
CA LEU A 140 -18.71 -3.76 -4.58
C LEU A 140 -19.82 -4.49 -3.80
N HIS A 141 -19.52 -5.62 -3.16
CA HIS A 141 -20.48 -6.29 -2.30
C HIS A 141 -20.88 -5.42 -1.10
N ASN A 142 -19.90 -4.82 -0.41
CA ASN A 142 -20.16 -3.92 0.71
C ASN A 142 -21.02 -2.72 0.26
N ALA A 143 -20.66 -2.07 -0.83
CA ALA A 143 -21.34 -0.89 -1.33
C ALA A 143 -22.76 -1.18 -1.84
N HIS A 144 -22.90 -2.16 -2.74
CA HIS A 144 -24.17 -2.40 -3.43
C HIS A 144 -25.15 -3.22 -2.58
N VAL A 145 -24.65 -4.16 -1.74
CA VAL A 145 -25.49 -5.07 -0.97
C VAL A 145 -25.67 -4.59 0.47
N LEU A 146 -24.58 -4.30 1.18
CA LEU A 146 -24.69 -3.94 2.60
C LEU A 146 -25.14 -2.48 2.80
N ASN A 147 -24.61 -1.56 1.99
CA ASN A 147 -24.94 -0.12 2.06
C ASN A 147 -25.99 0.31 1.05
N ALA A 148 -26.50 -0.62 0.22
CA ALA A 148 -27.52 -0.36 -0.81
C ALA A 148 -27.20 0.85 -1.72
N ASN A 149 -25.92 1.09 -2.01
CA ASN A 149 -25.45 2.19 -2.85
C ASN A 149 -24.98 1.69 -4.24
N PRO A 150 -25.85 1.69 -5.26
CA PRO A 150 -25.51 1.23 -6.61
C PRO A 150 -24.63 2.25 -7.37
N ASN A 151 -24.39 3.44 -6.82
CA ASN A 151 -23.62 4.51 -7.47
C ASN A 151 -22.11 4.39 -7.24
N VAL A 152 -21.66 3.36 -6.52
CA VAL A 152 -20.23 3.09 -6.31
C VAL A 152 -19.68 2.38 -7.54
N ARG A 153 -18.54 2.85 -8.03
CA ARG A 153 -17.77 2.26 -9.11
C ARG A 153 -16.36 1.95 -8.64
N VAL A 154 -15.82 0.81 -9.09
CA VAL A 154 -14.47 0.37 -8.75
C VAL A 154 -13.68 0.14 -10.02
N THR A 155 -12.49 0.73 -10.10
CA THR A 155 -11.50 0.42 -11.12
C THR A 155 -10.41 -0.43 -10.49
N ILE A 156 -10.18 -1.64 -11.01
CA ILE A 156 -9.03 -2.48 -10.65
C ILE A 156 -7.86 -2.05 -11.53
N SER A 157 -6.77 -1.63 -10.91
CA SER A 157 -5.52 -1.30 -11.60
C SER A 157 -4.41 -2.25 -11.20
N ASP A 158 -3.67 -2.72 -12.19
CA ASP A 158 -2.47 -3.53 -11.98
C ASP A 158 -1.49 -3.34 -13.14
N ILE A 159 -0.20 -3.45 -12.88
CA ILE A 159 0.83 -3.42 -13.92
C ILE A 159 0.89 -4.75 -14.71
N ASN A 160 0.37 -5.82 -14.11
CA ASN A 160 0.40 -7.17 -14.67
C ASN A 160 -0.91 -7.50 -15.42
N ALA A 161 -0.86 -7.44 -16.74
CA ALA A 161 -1.99 -7.77 -17.62
C ALA A 161 -2.55 -9.18 -17.39
N SER A 162 -1.71 -10.16 -17.03
CA SER A 162 -2.16 -11.55 -16.76
C SER A 162 -3.02 -11.62 -15.51
N MET A 163 -2.65 -10.89 -14.45
CA MET A 163 -3.44 -10.80 -13.22
C MET A 163 -4.81 -10.15 -13.50
N LEU A 164 -4.84 -9.07 -14.30
CA LEU A 164 -6.10 -8.42 -14.73
C LEU A 164 -6.97 -9.34 -15.58
N ALA A 165 -6.37 -10.18 -16.44
CA ALA A 165 -7.11 -11.14 -17.25
C ALA A 165 -7.81 -12.19 -16.38
N VAL A 166 -7.11 -12.73 -15.36
CA VAL A 166 -7.70 -13.63 -14.36
C VAL A 166 -8.81 -12.94 -13.59
N GLY A 167 -8.57 -11.68 -13.14
CA GLY A 167 -9.56 -10.86 -12.45
C GLY A 167 -10.83 -10.63 -13.28
N ARG A 168 -10.68 -10.34 -14.57
CA ARG A 168 -11.80 -10.16 -15.50
C ARG A 168 -12.62 -11.43 -15.66
N ALA A 169 -11.98 -12.55 -15.95
CA ALA A 169 -12.64 -13.84 -16.08
C ALA A 169 -13.40 -14.24 -14.80
N ARG A 170 -12.79 -13.99 -13.64
CA ARG A 170 -13.41 -14.23 -12.34
C ARG A 170 -14.62 -13.31 -12.10
N ALA A 171 -14.52 -12.02 -12.44
CA ALA A 171 -15.63 -11.08 -12.33
C ALA A 171 -16.85 -11.52 -13.18
N GLU A 172 -16.60 -11.88 -14.43
CA GLU A 172 -17.64 -12.36 -15.37
C GLU A 172 -18.32 -13.65 -14.86
N ALA A 173 -17.56 -14.53 -14.20
CA ALA A 173 -18.07 -15.79 -13.68
C ALA A 173 -18.84 -15.66 -12.36
N THR A 174 -18.55 -14.64 -11.54
CA THR A 174 -19.03 -14.61 -10.14
C THR A 174 -19.87 -13.40 -9.77
N LEU A 175 -19.72 -12.26 -10.46
CA LEU A 175 -20.43 -11.04 -10.07
C LEU A 175 -21.81 -10.92 -10.72
N PRO A 176 -22.83 -10.43 -9.98
CA PRO A 176 -24.10 -10.06 -10.59
C PRO A 176 -23.92 -8.96 -11.65
N PRO A 177 -24.81 -8.87 -12.67
CA PRO A 177 -24.69 -7.89 -13.75
C PRO A 177 -24.55 -6.43 -13.28
N ALA A 178 -25.24 -6.05 -12.20
CA ALA A 178 -25.17 -4.70 -11.63
C ALA A 178 -23.77 -4.39 -11.08
N GLN A 179 -23.14 -5.34 -10.40
CA GLN A 179 -21.76 -5.17 -9.89
C GLN A 179 -20.74 -5.23 -11.04
N LEU A 180 -20.94 -6.13 -12.01
CA LEU A 180 -20.07 -6.23 -13.17
C LEU A 180 -20.06 -4.92 -13.99
N SER A 181 -21.20 -4.28 -14.16
CA SER A 181 -21.29 -2.98 -14.86
C SER A 181 -20.67 -1.80 -14.10
N ALA A 182 -20.44 -1.96 -12.80
CA ALA A 182 -19.80 -0.97 -11.94
C ALA A 182 -18.28 -1.18 -11.82
N LEU A 183 -17.74 -2.22 -12.46
CA LEU A 183 -16.33 -2.60 -12.42
C LEU A 183 -15.63 -2.21 -13.73
N SER A 184 -14.42 -1.69 -13.63
CA SER A 184 -13.53 -1.44 -14.76
C SER A 184 -12.12 -1.92 -14.47
N PHE A 185 -11.30 -2.06 -15.50
CA PHE A 185 -9.93 -2.58 -15.41
C PHE A 185 -8.98 -1.62 -16.10
N LEU A 186 -7.83 -1.38 -15.49
CA LEU A 186 -6.80 -0.47 -15.94
C LEU A 186 -5.42 -1.13 -15.78
N GLU A 187 -4.74 -1.40 -16.89
CA GLU A 187 -3.33 -1.78 -16.86
C GLU A 187 -2.51 -0.52 -16.71
N ALA A 188 -1.79 -0.35 -15.59
CA ALA A 188 -1.03 0.86 -15.31
C ALA A 188 0.04 0.64 -14.25
N ASP A 189 1.12 1.40 -14.36
CA ASP A 189 2.11 1.57 -13.30
C ASP A 189 1.55 2.55 -12.26
N ALA A 190 1.57 2.15 -10.99
CA ALA A 190 1.09 2.95 -9.87
C ALA A 190 1.89 4.25 -9.65
N THR A 191 3.10 4.34 -10.22
CA THR A 191 4.01 5.46 -10.03
C THR A 191 3.77 6.62 -11.00
N ASP A 192 3.03 6.40 -12.12
CA ASP A 192 2.89 7.41 -13.17
C ASP A 192 1.58 7.36 -13.99
N PHE A 193 0.54 6.62 -13.54
CA PHE A 193 -0.67 6.38 -14.36
C PHE A 193 -1.43 7.65 -14.77
N LEU A 194 -1.29 8.75 -14.04
CA LEU A 194 -1.88 10.05 -14.39
C LEU A 194 -1.01 10.83 -15.40
N ALA A 195 0.21 10.41 -15.66
CA ALA A 195 1.08 11.11 -16.59
C ALA A 195 0.51 11.03 -18.04
N PRO A 196 0.61 12.12 -18.83
CA PRO A 196 0.08 12.13 -20.21
C PRO A 196 0.69 11.03 -21.09
N ASN A 197 1.95 10.67 -20.83
CA ASN A 197 2.71 9.68 -21.58
C ASN A 197 2.83 8.33 -20.86
N SER A 198 2.02 8.09 -19.81
CA SER A 198 2.03 6.80 -19.12
C SER A 198 1.56 5.68 -20.04
N SER A 199 2.00 4.45 -19.76
CA SER A 199 1.58 3.23 -20.46
C SER A 199 0.17 2.76 -20.11
N ALA A 200 -0.56 3.49 -19.25
CA ALA A 200 -1.89 3.11 -18.76
C ALA A 200 -2.89 2.84 -19.87
N THR A 201 -3.52 1.65 -19.85
CA THR A 201 -4.51 1.17 -20.84
C THR A 201 -5.69 0.43 -20.20
N PRO A 202 -6.90 0.65 -20.65
CA PRO A 202 -7.29 1.68 -21.63
C PRO A 202 -7.33 3.07 -21.00
N ARG A 203 -6.86 4.08 -21.72
CA ARG A 203 -6.75 5.47 -21.23
C ARG A 203 -8.05 6.08 -20.71
N HIS A 204 -9.21 5.66 -21.22
CA HIS A 204 -10.52 6.15 -20.75
C HIS A 204 -10.89 5.65 -19.34
N ASN A 205 -10.18 4.63 -18.80
CA ASN A 205 -10.36 4.15 -17.44
C ASN A 205 -9.38 4.83 -16.45
N VAL A 206 -8.46 5.66 -16.94
CA VAL A 206 -7.60 6.46 -16.06
C VAL A 206 -8.46 7.52 -15.37
N PRO A 207 -8.48 7.56 -14.03
CA PRO A 207 -9.24 8.58 -13.32
C PRO A 207 -8.67 9.96 -13.59
N ALA A 208 -9.54 10.97 -13.61
CA ALA A 208 -9.07 12.35 -13.63
C ALA A 208 -8.34 12.69 -12.32
N PRO A 209 -7.31 13.55 -12.34
CA PRO A 209 -6.70 14.04 -11.10
C PRO A 209 -7.77 14.64 -10.16
N GLY A 210 -7.68 14.33 -8.88
CA GLY A 210 -8.62 14.84 -7.88
C GLY A 210 -10.05 14.30 -7.98
N SER A 211 -10.28 13.13 -8.61
CA SER A 211 -11.63 12.58 -8.82
C SER A 211 -11.96 11.35 -7.96
N LEU A 212 -10.98 10.74 -7.31
CA LEU A 212 -11.20 9.52 -6.52
C LEU A 212 -11.64 9.83 -5.10
N ASP A 213 -12.58 9.08 -4.59
CA ASP A 213 -13.00 9.09 -3.19
C ASP A 213 -12.12 8.19 -2.33
N LEU A 214 -11.68 7.06 -2.90
CA LEU A 214 -10.90 6.05 -2.20
C LEU A 214 -9.85 5.46 -3.16
N TYR A 215 -8.61 5.35 -2.65
CA TYR A 215 -7.49 4.68 -3.30
C TYR A 215 -7.01 3.57 -2.38
N THR A 216 -7.05 2.33 -2.83
CA THR A 216 -6.67 1.17 -2.04
C THR A 216 -5.51 0.42 -2.64
N VAL A 217 -4.66 -0.15 -1.78
CA VAL A 217 -3.64 -1.13 -2.13
C VAL A 217 -3.67 -2.25 -1.10
N ALA A 218 -3.82 -3.50 -1.53
CA ALA A 218 -3.78 -4.64 -0.62
C ALA A 218 -2.76 -5.68 -1.08
N PHE A 219 -1.73 -5.92 -0.24
CA PHE A 219 -0.65 -6.89 -0.45
C PHE A 219 0.17 -6.69 -1.74
N GLY A 220 0.25 -5.43 -2.21
CA GLY A 220 0.92 -5.08 -3.45
C GLY A 220 2.03 -4.05 -3.31
N ILE A 221 1.89 -3.07 -2.40
CA ILE A 221 2.75 -1.87 -2.37
C ILE A 221 4.23 -2.19 -2.08
N ARG A 222 4.53 -3.26 -1.33
CA ARG A 222 5.91 -3.69 -1.06
C ARG A 222 6.70 -4.05 -2.32
N ASN A 223 5.99 -4.35 -3.41
CA ASN A 223 6.59 -4.72 -4.70
C ASN A 223 6.81 -3.52 -5.63
N PHE A 224 6.30 -2.33 -5.28
CA PHE A 224 6.46 -1.14 -6.11
C PHE A 224 7.93 -0.75 -6.23
N THR A 225 8.29 -0.23 -7.40
CA THR A 225 9.65 0.21 -7.69
C THR A 225 10.02 1.45 -6.89
N ASP A 226 9.09 2.42 -6.82
CA ASP A 226 9.21 3.68 -6.08
C ASP A 226 7.91 3.94 -5.28
N ILE A 227 7.92 3.55 -3.99
CA ILE A 227 6.77 3.75 -3.09
C ILE A 227 6.44 5.24 -2.91
N PRO A 228 7.41 6.14 -2.65
CA PRO A 228 7.14 7.57 -2.59
C PRO A 228 6.46 8.14 -3.86
N ALA A 229 6.87 7.72 -5.05
CA ALA A 229 6.23 8.15 -6.30
C ALA A 229 4.78 7.67 -6.37
N ALA A 230 4.51 6.41 -6.02
CA ALA A 230 3.16 5.87 -6.00
C ALA A 230 2.25 6.59 -4.98
N LEU A 231 2.78 6.94 -3.79
CA LEU A 231 2.03 7.72 -2.80
C LEU A 231 1.71 9.14 -3.30
N ARG A 232 2.65 9.80 -3.98
CA ARG A 232 2.37 11.11 -4.61
C ARG A 232 1.32 11.00 -5.71
N GLU A 233 1.35 9.92 -6.50
CA GLU A 233 0.37 9.68 -7.55
C GLU A 233 -1.02 9.39 -6.96
N ALA A 234 -1.11 8.63 -5.87
CA ALA A 234 -2.33 8.43 -5.10
C ALA A 234 -2.89 9.75 -4.57
N TYR A 235 -2.01 10.61 -4.01
CA TYR A 235 -2.41 11.94 -3.55
C TYR A 235 -2.98 12.81 -4.67
N ARG A 236 -2.37 12.78 -5.87
CA ARG A 236 -2.87 13.52 -7.04
C ARG A 236 -4.21 13.01 -7.54
N ALA A 237 -4.44 11.70 -7.48
CA ALA A 237 -5.66 11.06 -7.95
C ALA A 237 -6.86 11.30 -7.03
N LEU A 238 -6.62 11.38 -5.73
CA LEU A 238 -7.65 11.58 -4.71
C LEU A 238 -8.16 13.02 -4.70
N ARG A 239 -9.49 13.20 -4.54
CA ARG A 239 -10.11 14.49 -4.27
C ARG A 239 -9.76 14.97 -2.84
N PRO A 240 -9.90 16.28 -2.54
CA PRO A 240 -9.88 16.76 -1.15
C PRO A 240 -10.88 15.96 -0.29
N GLY A 241 -10.44 15.49 0.88
CA GLY A 241 -11.20 14.58 1.75
C GLY A 241 -11.23 13.12 1.27
N GLY A 242 -10.59 12.79 0.15
CA GLY A 242 -10.43 11.41 -0.32
C GLY A 242 -9.46 10.62 0.55
N VAL A 243 -9.62 9.31 0.59
CA VAL A 243 -8.89 8.40 1.49
C VAL A 243 -7.92 7.52 0.72
N PHE A 244 -6.67 7.51 1.12
CA PHE A 244 -5.69 6.47 0.82
C PHE A 244 -5.76 5.39 1.90
N ALA A 245 -5.80 4.11 1.50
CA ALA A 245 -5.78 2.99 2.43
C ALA A 245 -4.91 1.85 1.90
N CYS A 246 -4.05 1.32 2.77
CA CYS A 246 -3.15 0.22 2.45
C CYS A 246 -3.28 -0.90 3.47
N LEU A 247 -3.49 -2.13 3.01
CA LEU A 247 -3.36 -3.36 3.78
C LEU A 247 -2.11 -4.10 3.30
N GLU A 248 -1.12 -4.30 4.17
CA GLU A 248 0.13 -4.96 3.77
C GLU A 248 0.68 -5.82 4.90
N PHE A 249 1.47 -6.84 4.52
CA PHE A 249 2.30 -7.56 5.49
C PHE A 249 3.29 -6.61 6.12
N SER A 250 3.56 -6.84 7.41
CA SER A 250 4.35 -5.94 8.22
C SER A 250 5.24 -6.71 9.20
N LYS A 251 5.91 -6.00 10.10
CA LYS A 251 6.85 -6.56 11.05
C LYS A 251 6.24 -6.62 12.46
N ALA A 252 6.18 -7.82 13.03
CA ALA A 252 5.68 -8.03 14.40
C ALA A 252 6.73 -7.66 15.47
N ASP A 253 7.47 -6.56 15.25
CA ASP A 253 8.64 -6.21 16.09
C ASP A 253 8.26 -5.82 17.53
N LYS A 254 7.00 -5.40 17.76
CA LYS A 254 6.46 -5.16 19.11
C LYS A 254 6.36 -6.42 19.97
N HIS A 255 6.42 -7.61 19.35
CA HIS A 255 6.34 -8.91 20.01
C HIS A 255 7.54 -9.80 19.67
N PRO A 256 8.74 -9.56 20.24
CA PRO A 256 10.00 -10.17 19.78
C PRO A 256 9.99 -11.70 19.74
N LEU A 257 9.39 -12.36 20.73
CA LEU A 257 9.31 -13.82 20.76
C LEU A 257 8.39 -14.36 19.65
N PHE A 258 7.23 -13.75 19.46
CA PHE A 258 6.30 -14.10 18.40
C PHE A 258 6.93 -13.86 17.02
N ASN A 259 7.60 -12.72 16.84
CA ASN A 259 8.29 -12.37 15.60
C ASN A 259 9.41 -13.38 15.27
N ALA A 260 10.19 -13.82 16.26
CA ALA A 260 11.23 -14.82 16.06
C ALA A 260 10.66 -16.17 15.57
N VAL A 261 9.53 -16.62 16.13
CA VAL A 261 8.82 -17.83 15.69
C VAL A 261 8.25 -17.66 14.29
N TYR A 262 7.61 -16.51 14.03
CA TYR A 262 7.02 -16.20 12.72
C TYR A 262 8.09 -16.09 11.62
N LYS A 263 9.22 -15.43 11.88
CA LYS A 263 10.37 -15.36 10.95
C LYS A 263 10.95 -16.75 10.66
N ARG A 264 11.08 -17.60 11.68
CA ARG A 264 11.55 -18.98 11.45
C ARG A 264 10.59 -19.80 10.59
N TRP A 265 9.28 -19.62 10.77
CA TRP A 265 8.26 -20.20 9.89
C TRP A 265 8.40 -19.62 8.47
N SER A 266 8.42 -18.32 8.32
CA SER A 266 8.41 -17.63 7.03
C SER A 266 9.63 -17.98 6.19
N PHE A 267 10.83 -17.88 6.74
CA PHE A 267 12.06 -18.18 6.00
C PHE A 267 12.38 -19.68 5.89
N GLY A 268 11.95 -20.49 6.86
CA GLY A 268 12.26 -21.91 6.89
C GLY A 268 11.21 -22.79 6.17
N ALA A 269 9.94 -22.58 6.44
CA ALA A 269 8.88 -23.47 5.98
C ALA A 269 8.24 -23.01 4.66
N ILE A 270 7.97 -21.70 4.49
CA ILE A 270 7.20 -21.19 3.34
C ILE A 270 7.89 -21.50 1.99
N PRO A 271 9.20 -21.20 1.79
CA PRO A 271 9.85 -21.54 0.52
C PRO A 271 9.89 -23.04 0.22
N LEU A 272 10.04 -23.88 1.28
CA LEU A 272 10.05 -25.32 1.14
C LEU A 272 8.66 -25.87 0.74
N ILE A 273 7.61 -25.35 1.35
CA ILE A 273 6.24 -25.72 1.02
C ILE A 273 5.87 -25.20 -0.38
N GLY A 274 6.34 -23.99 -0.75
CA GLY A 274 6.19 -23.45 -2.10
C GLY A 274 6.76 -24.38 -3.17
N GLN A 275 7.96 -24.90 -2.92
CA GLN A 275 8.58 -25.91 -3.78
C GLN A 275 7.72 -27.18 -3.90
N LEU A 276 7.16 -27.65 -2.78
CA LEU A 276 6.38 -28.90 -2.77
C LEU A 276 4.98 -28.75 -3.39
N VAL A 277 4.33 -27.60 -3.21
CA VAL A 277 2.93 -27.38 -3.61
C VAL A 277 2.81 -26.73 -4.98
N ALA A 278 3.71 -25.83 -5.31
CA ALA A 278 3.67 -25.05 -6.55
C ALA A 278 4.86 -25.31 -7.48
N GLY A 279 5.88 -26.06 -7.03
CA GLY A 279 7.11 -26.27 -7.80
C GLY A 279 7.99 -25.01 -7.91
N ASP A 280 7.67 -23.94 -7.17
CA ASP A 280 8.26 -22.61 -7.29
C ASP A 280 8.78 -22.09 -5.93
N ARG A 281 10.01 -22.47 -5.60
CA ARG A 281 10.67 -22.02 -4.38
C ARG A 281 11.03 -20.54 -4.44
N ASP A 282 11.47 -20.07 -5.60
CA ASP A 282 12.08 -18.75 -5.75
C ASP A 282 11.04 -17.63 -5.60
N SER A 283 9.84 -17.82 -6.15
CA SER A 283 8.73 -16.88 -5.95
C SER A 283 8.32 -16.78 -4.48
N TYR A 284 8.26 -17.91 -3.76
CA TYR A 284 7.92 -17.90 -2.33
C TYR A 284 9.05 -17.32 -1.46
N GLN A 285 10.31 -17.53 -1.84
CA GLN A 285 11.46 -16.89 -1.19
C GLN A 285 11.39 -15.37 -1.37
N TYR A 286 11.16 -14.89 -2.61
CA TYR A 286 11.00 -13.47 -2.90
C TYR A 286 9.92 -12.81 -2.04
N LEU A 287 8.77 -13.49 -1.85
CA LEU A 287 7.68 -12.93 -1.06
C LEU A 287 8.08 -12.70 0.40
N VAL A 288 8.75 -13.66 1.03
CA VAL A 288 9.23 -13.51 2.41
C VAL A 288 10.28 -12.40 2.50
N GLU A 289 11.20 -12.34 1.55
CA GLU A 289 12.24 -11.31 1.50
C GLU A 289 11.66 -9.91 1.28
N SER A 290 10.64 -9.78 0.42
CA SER A 290 9.97 -8.50 0.17
C SER A 290 9.25 -7.95 1.40
N ILE A 291 8.69 -8.82 2.26
CA ILE A 291 8.08 -8.43 3.53
C ILE A 291 9.17 -7.89 4.50
N GLU A 292 10.30 -8.59 4.61
CA GLU A 292 11.37 -8.16 5.51
C GLU A 292 12.02 -6.83 5.06
N ARG A 293 12.02 -6.55 3.75
CA ARG A 293 12.52 -5.30 3.16
C ARG A 293 11.52 -4.14 3.24
N PHE A 294 10.24 -4.44 3.41
CA PHE A 294 9.22 -3.40 3.50
C PHE A 294 9.47 -2.53 4.74
N PRO A 295 9.19 -1.22 4.72
CA PRO A 295 9.30 -0.34 5.87
C PRO A 295 8.53 -0.85 7.10
N SER A 296 8.94 -0.44 8.29
CA SER A 296 8.12 -0.61 9.50
C SER A 296 6.81 0.16 9.39
N GLN A 297 5.88 -0.11 10.29
CA GLN A 297 4.59 0.58 10.31
C GLN A 297 4.77 2.09 10.45
N GLU A 298 5.67 2.51 11.35
CA GLU A 298 6.00 3.92 11.59
C GLU A 298 6.65 4.57 10.38
N GLU A 299 7.66 3.90 9.77
CA GLU A 299 8.33 4.41 8.57
C GLU A 299 7.36 4.56 7.40
N PHE A 300 6.47 3.57 7.20
CA PHE A 300 5.50 3.66 6.11
C PHE A 300 4.43 4.73 6.37
N ARG A 301 3.97 4.90 7.62
CA ARG A 301 3.13 6.04 8.02
C ARG A 301 3.81 7.37 7.69
N ASP A 302 5.09 7.52 8.02
CA ASP A 302 5.84 8.76 7.76
C ASP A 302 5.94 9.03 6.25
N MET A 303 6.14 8.00 5.42
CA MET A 303 6.09 8.14 3.95
C MET A 303 4.72 8.60 3.45
N ILE A 304 3.62 8.17 4.07
CA ILE A 304 2.25 8.62 3.76
C ILE A 304 2.11 10.11 4.11
N VAL A 305 2.59 10.53 5.29
CA VAL A 305 2.58 11.94 5.71
C VAL A 305 3.45 12.80 4.79
N ASP A 306 4.64 12.33 4.41
CA ASP A 306 5.55 13.03 3.49
C ASP A 306 4.93 13.22 2.08
N ALA A 307 4.02 12.33 1.68
CA ALA A 307 3.26 12.48 0.43
C ALA A 307 2.12 13.52 0.51
N GLY A 308 1.88 14.11 1.71
CA GLY A 308 0.90 15.16 1.95
C GLY A 308 -0.40 14.71 2.63
N PHE A 309 -0.53 13.43 2.99
CA PHE A 309 -1.72 12.94 3.67
C PHE A 309 -1.72 13.29 5.16
N GLU A 310 -2.91 13.54 5.70
CA GLU A 310 -3.14 13.59 7.14
C GLU A 310 -3.49 12.19 7.66
N VAL A 311 -2.91 11.81 8.80
CA VAL A 311 -3.18 10.53 9.47
C VAL A 311 -3.82 10.76 10.84
N SER A 312 -4.69 9.84 11.27
CA SER A 312 -5.33 9.91 12.58
C SER A 312 -4.70 8.91 13.55
N GLY A 313 -4.50 9.32 14.80
CA GLY A 313 -3.86 8.47 15.81
C GLY A 313 -2.45 8.08 15.42
N ASP A 314 -2.12 6.79 15.52
CA ASP A 314 -0.83 6.26 15.11
C ASP A 314 -0.66 6.16 13.58
N GLY A 315 -1.72 6.40 12.80
CA GLY A 315 -1.74 6.32 11.33
C GLY A 315 -1.84 4.89 10.79
N TYR A 316 -1.83 3.88 11.65
CA TYR A 316 -1.96 2.47 11.28
C TYR A 316 -2.66 1.64 12.37
N GLU A 317 -3.12 0.47 11.97
CA GLU A 317 -3.74 -0.55 12.81
C GLU A 317 -3.00 -1.87 12.62
N ASP A 318 -2.39 -2.41 13.68
CA ASP A 318 -1.73 -3.72 13.67
C ASP A 318 -2.76 -4.85 13.65
N LEU A 319 -2.55 -5.81 12.76
CA LEU A 319 -3.36 -7.02 12.66
C LEU A 319 -2.54 -8.24 13.07
N THR A 320 -3.14 -9.12 13.88
CA THR A 320 -2.51 -10.35 14.36
C THR A 320 -1.11 -10.10 14.94
N GLY A 321 -1.01 -9.09 15.85
CA GLY A 321 0.26 -8.76 16.51
C GLY A 321 1.31 -8.10 15.59
N GLY A 322 0.90 -7.48 14.50
CA GLY A 322 1.78 -6.78 13.57
C GLY A 322 2.25 -7.61 12.37
N VAL A 323 1.72 -8.82 12.16
CA VAL A 323 2.02 -9.63 10.95
C VAL A 323 1.51 -8.94 9.68
N ALA A 324 0.41 -8.18 9.80
CA ALA A 324 -0.06 -7.25 8.79
C ALA A 324 -0.48 -5.95 9.46
N ALA A 325 -0.60 -4.89 8.69
CA ALA A 325 -1.09 -3.61 9.17
C ALA A 325 -1.99 -2.93 8.13
N ILE A 326 -2.96 -2.16 8.61
CA ILE A 326 -3.76 -1.24 7.81
C ILE A 326 -3.27 0.17 8.06
N HIS A 327 -2.84 0.87 7.01
CA HIS A 327 -2.51 2.29 7.05
C HIS A 327 -3.60 3.09 6.36
N LYS A 328 -3.93 4.27 6.89
CA LYS A 328 -4.89 5.19 6.28
C LYS A 328 -4.39 6.62 6.35
N GLY A 329 -4.53 7.32 5.22
CA GLY A 329 -4.28 8.75 5.13
C GLY A 329 -5.44 9.46 4.41
N VAL A 330 -5.75 10.67 4.82
CA VAL A 330 -6.80 11.50 4.21
C VAL A 330 -6.14 12.68 3.52
N LYS A 331 -6.54 12.95 2.28
CA LYS A 331 -6.10 14.16 1.60
C LYS A 331 -6.78 15.37 2.25
N PRO A 332 -6.04 16.40 2.72
CA PRO A 332 -6.60 17.60 3.32
C PRO A 332 -7.67 18.26 2.44
N LEU A 333 -8.65 18.93 3.07
CA LEU A 333 -9.70 19.65 2.34
C LEU A 333 -9.19 20.91 1.66
N ASP A 334 -8.12 21.51 2.20
CA ASP A 334 -7.51 22.79 1.77
C ASP A 334 -6.20 22.55 1.00
N GLY A 335 -6.03 21.37 0.38
CA GLY A 335 -4.81 20.95 -0.33
C GLY A 335 -4.83 21.24 -1.83
#